data_2b9d841311bc20fc906ab235ed376536
#
_entry.id   2b9d841311bc20fc906ab235ed376536
#
_cell.length_a   1.000
_cell.length_b   1.000
_cell.length_c   1.000
_cell.angle_alpha   90.00
_cell.angle_beta   90.00
_cell.angle_gamma   90.00
#
_symmetry.space_group_name_H-M   'P 1'
#
loop_
_entity.id
_entity.type
_entity.pdbx_description
1 polymer ?
#
loop_
_entity_poly.entity_id
_entity_poly.type
_entity_poly.pdbx_seq_one_letter_code
_entity_poly.pdbx_strand_id
1 'polypeptide(L)'
;IVLRLAAKKGADVRDRTVGVVGCGNTGSRVSRRLKALGARVLQNDPPLAENAESEGSSHPYVSLNRVLEEADVLSLHTPLTRDGAHPTHYLIDDDVLGRLSPQAWLINTSRGAVVDNTALRERLSRGEGPAALALDVWENEPTPDLRLLQQVDLATPHVAGYAYDGKVRGTTMLYHALCRHLGVDPGWSPETALAPENPGILDLSPPDARLPHTDYLDALAQQACDVI
;
A
#
# COMPACT_ATOMS: atom_id res chain seq x y z
N ILE A 1 -4.02 -4.95 5.01
CA ILE A 1 -2.62 -5.19 5.46
C ILE A 1 -2.33 -4.40 6.74
N VAL A 2 -2.43 -3.05 6.77
CA VAL A 2 -2.12 -2.25 7.99
C VAL A 2 -2.92 -2.73 9.21
N LEU A 3 -4.24 -2.87 9.09
CA LEU A 3 -5.09 -3.35 10.18
C LEU A 3 -4.71 -4.76 10.64
N ARG A 4 -4.48 -5.67 9.68
CA ARG A 4 -4.08 -7.05 9.97
C ARG A 4 -2.75 -7.13 10.70
N LEU A 5 -1.78 -6.32 10.26
CA LEU A 5 -0.48 -6.25 10.92
C LEU A 5 -0.59 -5.65 12.32
N ALA A 6 -1.40 -4.60 12.49
CA ALA A 6 -1.66 -3.98 13.78
C ALA A 6 -2.33 -4.95 14.76
N ALA A 7 -3.36 -5.69 14.32
CA ALA A 7 -3.99 -6.73 15.12
C ALA A 7 -3.01 -7.83 15.52
N LYS A 8 -2.20 -8.34 14.58
CA LYS A 8 -1.14 -9.33 14.88
C LYS A 8 -0.12 -8.84 15.91
N LYS A 9 0.14 -7.54 15.96
CA LYS A 9 1.11 -6.94 16.88
C LYS A 9 0.47 -6.35 18.15
N GLY A 10 -0.85 -6.53 18.34
CA GLY A 10 -1.58 -6.01 19.50
C GLY A 10 -1.53 -4.48 19.60
N ALA A 11 -1.53 -3.77 18.46
CA ALA A 11 -1.38 -2.32 18.38
C ALA A 11 -2.66 -1.65 17.86
N ASP A 12 -2.96 -0.46 18.36
CA ASP A 12 -4.04 0.36 17.82
C ASP A 12 -3.50 1.27 16.69
N VAL A 13 -4.19 1.27 15.55
CA VAL A 13 -3.82 2.08 14.40
C VAL A 13 -3.92 3.59 14.70
N ARG A 14 -4.76 3.98 15.67
CA ARG A 14 -4.93 5.38 16.10
C ARG A 14 -3.70 5.94 16.82
N ASP A 15 -2.92 5.07 17.45
CA ASP A 15 -1.71 5.44 18.20
C ASP A 15 -0.47 5.45 17.28
N ARG A 16 -0.66 5.29 15.96
CA ARG A 16 0.44 5.20 15.01
C ARG A 16 0.48 6.37 14.04
N THR A 17 1.69 6.82 13.77
CA THR A 17 1.99 7.71 12.65
C THR A 17 2.33 6.87 11.43
N VAL A 18 1.55 6.98 10.38
CA VAL A 18 1.76 6.23 9.13
C VAL A 18 2.36 7.15 8.08
N GLY A 19 3.56 6.84 7.64
CA GLY A 19 4.21 7.46 6.48
C GLY A 19 3.74 6.78 5.19
N VAL A 20 3.08 7.52 4.32
CA VAL A 20 2.65 7.06 3.00
C VAL A 20 3.59 7.66 1.96
N VAL A 21 4.39 6.79 1.32
CA VAL A 21 5.36 7.18 0.28
C VAL A 21 4.78 6.85 -1.10
N GLY A 22 4.61 7.88 -1.93
CA GLY A 22 3.83 7.81 -3.16
C GLY A 22 2.36 8.08 -2.90
N CYS A 23 1.86 9.26 -3.31
CA CYS A 23 0.49 9.74 -3.02
C CYS A 23 -0.37 9.85 -4.29
N GLY A 24 -0.06 9.08 -5.31
CA GLY A 24 -0.87 8.95 -6.51
C GLY A 24 -2.23 8.31 -6.23
N ASN A 25 -2.80 7.62 -7.22
CA ASN A 25 -4.15 7.04 -7.12
C ASN A 25 -4.34 6.09 -5.92
N THR A 26 -3.35 5.29 -5.57
CA THR A 26 -3.43 4.34 -4.46
C THR A 26 -3.10 5.00 -3.13
N GLY A 27 -1.94 5.63 -3.01
CA GLY A 27 -1.48 6.21 -1.75
C GLY A 27 -2.40 7.32 -1.21
N SER A 28 -2.99 8.15 -2.07
CA SER A 28 -3.98 9.16 -1.66
C SER A 28 -5.23 8.53 -1.02
N ARG A 29 -5.70 7.40 -1.56
CA ARG A 29 -6.84 6.65 -1.01
C ARG A 29 -6.47 5.96 0.31
N VAL A 30 -5.27 5.40 0.40
CA VAL A 30 -4.74 4.81 1.64
C VAL A 30 -4.64 5.89 2.72
N SER A 31 -4.04 7.05 2.42
CA SER A 31 -3.92 8.18 3.34
C SER A 31 -5.30 8.62 3.86
N ARG A 32 -6.28 8.77 2.96
CA ARG A 32 -7.64 9.18 3.35
C ARG A 32 -8.30 8.17 4.28
N ARG A 33 -8.17 6.87 4.00
CA ARG A 33 -8.76 5.80 4.82
C ARG A 33 -8.08 5.70 6.18
N LEU A 34 -6.76 5.79 6.24
CA LEU A 34 -6.03 5.77 7.51
C LEU A 34 -6.37 6.96 8.39
N LYS A 35 -6.51 8.17 7.81
CA LYS A 35 -6.99 9.36 8.53
C LYS A 35 -8.42 9.15 9.07
N ALA A 36 -9.30 8.55 8.27
CA ALA A 36 -10.67 8.23 8.71
C ALA A 36 -10.71 7.19 9.83
N LEU A 37 -9.72 6.30 9.91
CA LEU A 37 -9.53 5.35 11.00
C LEU A 37 -8.85 5.96 12.24
N GLY A 38 -8.51 7.25 12.21
CA GLY A 38 -7.92 7.97 13.34
C GLY A 38 -6.39 7.97 13.39
N ALA A 39 -5.69 7.38 12.41
CA ALA A 39 -4.23 7.42 12.34
C ALA A 39 -3.72 8.82 11.98
N ARG A 40 -2.58 9.21 12.54
CA ARG A 40 -1.79 10.34 12.03
C ARG A 40 -1.11 9.91 10.73
N VAL A 41 -1.24 10.69 9.65
CA VAL A 41 -0.67 10.33 8.34
C VAL A 41 0.27 11.43 7.85
N LEU A 42 1.52 11.04 7.57
CA LEU A 42 2.50 11.83 6.84
C LEU A 42 2.49 11.37 5.37
N GLN A 43 2.51 12.31 4.44
CA GLN A 43 2.46 12.04 3.00
C GLN A 43 3.76 12.50 2.36
N ASN A 44 4.41 11.62 1.61
CA ASN A 44 5.61 11.94 0.82
C ASN A 44 5.35 11.63 -0.65
N ASP A 45 5.50 12.63 -1.48
CA ASP A 45 5.45 12.50 -2.95
C ASP A 45 6.17 13.71 -3.55
N PRO A 46 7.50 13.63 -3.79
CA PRO A 46 8.27 14.75 -4.30
C PRO A 46 7.76 15.30 -5.63
N PRO A 47 7.41 14.48 -6.66
CA PRO A 47 6.83 14.99 -7.89
C PRO A 47 5.54 15.81 -7.71
N LEU A 48 4.65 15.37 -6.82
CA LEU A 48 3.41 16.10 -6.55
C LEU A 48 3.67 17.37 -5.73
N ALA A 49 4.68 17.37 -4.85
CA ALA A 49 5.09 18.57 -4.12
C ALA A 49 5.62 19.63 -5.07
N GLU A 50 6.57 19.28 -5.95
CA GLU A 50 7.15 20.18 -6.95
C GLU A 50 6.11 20.74 -7.91
N ASN A 51 5.16 19.92 -8.37
CA ASN A 51 4.06 20.39 -9.20
C ASN A 51 3.20 21.44 -8.48
N ALA A 52 2.81 21.18 -7.23
CA ALA A 52 2.02 22.11 -6.44
C ALA A 52 2.78 23.42 -6.19
N GLU A 53 4.07 23.35 -5.87
CA GLU A 53 4.94 24.51 -5.68
C GLU A 53 5.06 25.35 -6.96
N SER A 54 5.22 24.70 -8.12
CA SER A 54 5.29 25.37 -9.42
C SER A 54 4.00 26.11 -9.78
N GLU A 55 2.86 25.62 -9.28
CA GLU A 55 1.52 26.23 -9.44
C GLU A 55 1.22 27.26 -8.34
N GLY A 56 2.13 27.48 -7.39
CA GLY A 56 1.93 28.37 -6.25
C GLY A 56 0.89 27.85 -5.25
N SER A 57 0.63 26.54 -5.24
CA SER A 57 -0.37 25.89 -4.39
C SER A 57 0.25 25.32 -3.12
N SER A 58 -0.49 25.36 -2.00
CA SER A 58 -0.10 24.66 -0.79
C SER A 58 -0.32 23.15 -0.94
N HIS A 59 0.53 22.36 -0.29
CA HIS A 59 0.44 20.90 -0.34
C HIS A 59 0.74 20.25 1.02
N PRO A 60 0.24 19.00 1.26
CA PRO A 60 0.44 18.29 2.52
C PRO A 60 1.73 17.43 2.56
N TYR A 61 2.54 17.46 1.49
CA TYR A 61 3.67 16.55 1.35
C TYR A 61 4.87 16.99 2.19
N VAL A 62 5.54 16.02 2.79
CA VAL A 62 6.75 16.20 3.59
C VAL A 62 7.92 15.46 2.96
N SER A 63 9.15 15.78 3.35
CA SER A 63 10.34 15.06 2.90
C SER A 63 10.34 13.60 3.37
N LEU A 64 11.01 12.71 2.63
CA LEU A 64 11.21 11.33 3.05
C LEU A 64 11.95 11.26 4.40
N ASN A 65 12.93 12.13 4.63
CA ASN A 65 13.64 12.21 5.90
C ASN A 65 12.69 12.40 7.08
N ARG A 66 11.75 13.33 6.95
CA ARG A 66 10.74 13.55 7.99
C ARG A 66 9.84 12.34 8.20
N VAL A 67 9.48 11.63 7.12
CA VAL A 67 8.72 10.37 7.25
C VAL A 67 9.52 9.34 8.03
N LEU A 68 10.81 9.16 7.72
CA LEU A 68 11.68 8.19 8.41
C LEU A 68 11.90 8.52 9.88
N GLU A 69 11.89 9.80 10.23
CA GLU A 69 12.07 10.28 11.61
C GLU A 69 10.80 10.15 12.47
N GLU A 70 9.62 10.37 11.88
CA GLU A 70 8.38 10.52 12.65
C GLU A 70 7.40 9.35 12.47
N ALA A 71 7.57 8.49 11.45
CA ALA A 71 6.59 7.44 11.19
C ALA A 71 6.88 6.14 11.95
N ASP A 72 5.85 5.60 12.58
CA ASP A 72 5.87 4.24 13.15
C ASP A 72 5.66 3.17 12.08
N VAL A 73 5.01 3.51 10.99
CA VAL A 73 4.68 2.62 9.88
C VAL A 73 5.06 3.28 8.57
N LEU A 74 5.89 2.65 7.77
CA LEU A 74 6.23 3.08 6.41
C LEU A 74 5.45 2.25 5.39
N SER A 75 4.61 2.89 4.59
CA SER A 75 3.78 2.23 3.57
C SER A 75 4.09 2.77 2.18
N LEU A 76 4.54 1.89 1.27
CA LEU A 76 5.05 2.26 -0.05
C LEU A 76 3.98 2.05 -1.13
N HIS A 77 3.79 3.10 -1.96
CA HIS A 77 2.78 3.16 -3.03
C HIS A 77 3.33 3.83 -4.30
N THR A 78 4.63 3.79 -4.49
CA THR A 78 5.33 4.38 -5.65
C THR A 78 5.30 3.44 -6.86
N PRO A 79 5.32 3.97 -8.10
CA PRO A 79 5.73 3.18 -9.25
C PRO A 79 7.20 2.77 -9.09
N LEU A 80 7.68 1.84 -9.91
CA LEU A 80 9.11 1.53 -10.02
C LEU A 80 9.70 2.33 -11.18
N THR A 81 10.59 3.26 -10.88
CA THR A 81 11.33 4.06 -11.86
C THR A 81 12.83 3.95 -11.57
N ARG A 82 13.63 3.92 -12.64
CA ARG A 82 15.10 3.85 -12.53
C ARG A 82 15.76 5.19 -12.85
N ASP A 83 15.06 6.04 -13.58
CA ASP A 83 15.54 7.29 -14.14
C ASP A 83 14.64 8.45 -13.70
N GLY A 84 15.08 9.69 -13.98
CA GLY A 84 14.38 10.92 -13.64
C GLY A 84 14.88 11.57 -12.36
N ALA A 85 14.23 12.64 -11.93
CA ALA A 85 14.62 13.40 -10.73
C ALA A 85 14.38 12.62 -9.42
N HIS A 86 13.41 11.71 -9.41
CA HIS A 86 13.02 10.96 -8.25
C HIS A 86 12.90 9.46 -8.56
N PRO A 87 14.04 8.76 -8.80
CA PRO A 87 14.02 7.32 -9.03
C PRO A 87 13.56 6.59 -7.77
N THR A 88 12.82 5.50 -7.97
CA THR A 88 12.23 4.72 -6.87
C THR A 88 12.81 3.30 -6.77
N HIS A 89 13.68 2.92 -7.71
CA HIS A 89 14.43 1.67 -7.61
C HIS A 89 15.37 1.74 -6.40
N TYR A 90 15.22 0.81 -5.48
CA TYR A 90 15.92 0.79 -4.20
C TYR A 90 15.77 2.10 -3.40
N LEU A 91 14.57 2.72 -3.49
CA LEU A 91 14.24 3.88 -2.67
C LEU A 91 14.44 3.59 -1.17
N ILE A 92 14.20 2.35 -0.78
CA ILE A 92 14.45 1.82 0.56
C ILE A 92 15.63 0.84 0.45
N ASP A 93 16.82 1.41 0.41
CA ASP A 93 18.10 0.72 0.38
C ASP A 93 18.61 0.41 1.80
N ASP A 94 19.84 -0.09 1.91
CA ASP A 94 20.46 -0.41 3.20
C ASP A 94 20.59 0.82 4.11
N ASP A 95 20.97 1.97 3.58
CA ASP A 95 21.12 3.20 4.35
C ASP A 95 19.75 3.66 4.91
N VAL A 96 18.72 3.64 4.09
CA VAL A 96 17.35 4.01 4.51
C VAL A 96 16.79 2.99 5.51
N LEU A 97 16.99 1.70 5.28
CA LEU A 97 16.63 0.65 6.24
C LEU A 97 17.30 0.85 7.60
N GLY A 98 18.57 1.26 7.60
CA GLY A 98 19.33 1.54 8.82
C GLY A 98 18.86 2.78 9.60
N ARG A 99 18.11 3.67 8.96
CA ARG A 99 17.54 4.88 9.57
C ARG A 99 16.12 4.68 10.09
N LEU A 100 15.48 3.58 9.75
CA LEU A 100 14.18 3.25 10.32
C LEU A 100 14.31 3.02 11.84
N SER A 101 13.32 3.49 12.60
CA SER A 101 13.23 3.10 14.01
C SER A 101 13.22 1.57 14.13
N PRO A 102 13.92 0.98 15.11
CA PRO A 102 13.83 -0.46 15.37
C PRO A 102 12.41 -0.96 15.66
N GLN A 103 11.49 -0.04 16.02
CA GLN A 103 10.07 -0.33 16.24
C GLN A 103 9.20 -0.02 15.01
N ALA A 104 9.79 0.48 13.94
CA ALA A 104 9.05 0.80 12.72
C ALA A 104 8.53 -0.46 12.02
N TRP A 105 7.43 -0.32 11.33
CA TRP A 105 6.88 -1.34 10.44
C TRP A 105 7.12 -0.93 9.00
N LEU A 106 7.44 -1.89 8.14
CA LEU A 106 7.60 -1.66 6.71
C LEU A 106 6.52 -2.44 5.94
N ILE A 107 5.80 -1.75 5.07
CA ILE A 107 4.76 -2.33 4.22
C ILE A 107 5.05 -1.96 2.76
N ASN A 108 5.28 -2.97 1.92
CA ASN A 108 5.44 -2.78 0.49
C ASN A 108 4.34 -3.49 -0.29
N THR A 109 3.43 -2.71 -0.87
CA THR A 109 2.36 -3.16 -1.77
C THR A 109 2.45 -2.47 -3.12
N SER A 110 3.65 -1.98 -3.47
CA SER A 110 3.89 -1.23 -4.71
C SER A 110 4.61 -2.06 -5.78
N ARG A 111 5.94 -2.14 -5.69
CA ARG A 111 6.81 -2.97 -6.56
C ARG A 111 7.96 -3.53 -5.73
N GLY A 112 8.38 -4.77 -5.98
CA GLY A 112 9.40 -5.45 -5.20
C GLY A 112 10.69 -4.65 -5.06
N ALA A 113 11.26 -4.24 -6.18
CA ALA A 113 12.54 -3.50 -6.24
C ALA A 113 12.44 -2.01 -5.82
N VAL A 114 11.36 -1.57 -5.19
CA VAL A 114 11.34 -0.30 -4.43
C VAL A 114 12.09 -0.47 -3.11
N VAL A 115 12.12 -1.68 -2.58
CA VAL A 115 12.94 -2.07 -1.42
C VAL A 115 14.05 -3.00 -1.91
N ASP A 116 15.29 -2.77 -1.50
CA ASP A 116 16.38 -3.72 -1.69
C ASP A 116 16.12 -4.95 -0.81
N ASN A 117 15.61 -6.02 -1.44
CA ASN A 117 15.24 -7.24 -0.74
C ASN A 117 16.46 -7.99 -0.18
N THR A 118 17.62 -7.80 -0.79
CA THR A 118 18.88 -8.39 -0.28
C THR A 118 19.31 -7.69 1.00
N ALA A 119 19.37 -6.36 0.99
CA ALA A 119 19.71 -5.57 2.17
C ALA A 119 18.71 -5.84 3.32
N LEU A 120 17.41 -5.84 3.01
CA LEU A 120 16.35 -6.13 3.99
C LEU A 120 16.54 -7.52 4.62
N ARG A 121 16.75 -8.56 3.83
CA ARG A 121 17.01 -9.93 4.33
C ARG A 121 18.24 -9.99 5.23
N GLU A 122 19.33 -9.34 4.83
CA GLU A 122 20.57 -9.33 5.60
C GLU A 122 20.39 -8.63 6.95
N ARG A 123 19.68 -7.49 6.98
CA ARG A 123 19.36 -6.80 8.24
C ARG A 123 18.47 -7.64 9.15
N LEU A 124 17.42 -8.25 8.61
CA LEU A 124 16.56 -9.17 9.37
C LEU A 124 17.37 -10.32 9.98
N SER A 125 18.30 -10.89 9.21
CA SER A 125 19.16 -11.98 9.70
C SER A 125 20.11 -11.56 10.84
N ARG A 126 20.41 -10.26 10.95
CA ARG A 126 21.19 -9.68 12.06
C ARG A 126 20.33 -9.15 13.22
N GLY A 127 19.00 -9.22 13.09
CA GLY A 127 18.06 -8.61 14.05
C GLY A 127 18.00 -7.08 13.99
N GLU A 128 18.40 -6.48 12.87
CA GLU A 128 18.45 -5.04 12.61
C GLU A 128 17.31 -4.57 11.69
N GLY A 129 16.36 -5.44 11.37
CA GLY A 129 15.24 -5.13 10.49
C GLY A 129 14.09 -4.39 11.21
N PRO A 130 13.03 -4.02 10.47
CA PRO A 130 11.83 -3.43 11.05
C PRO A 130 11.13 -4.41 12.01
N ALA A 131 10.44 -3.88 13.04
CA ALA A 131 9.73 -4.68 14.04
C ALA A 131 8.56 -5.47 13.45
N ALA A 132 8.02 -5.05 12.32
CA ALA A 132 7.04 -5.78 11.55
C ALA A 132 7.18 -5.52 10.05
N LEU A 133 6.94 -6.55 9.26
CA LEU A 133 7.16 -6.54 7.82
C LEU A 133 5.98 -7.16 7.08
N ALA A 134 5.41 -6.42 6.13
CA ALA A 134 4.40 -6.92 5.22
C ALA A 134 4.81 -6.66 3.76
N LEU A 135 4.93 -7.71 2.97
CA LEU A 135 5.30 -7.65 1.56
C LEU A 135 4.24 -8.35 0.70
N ASP A 136 3.66 -7.62 -0.23
CA ASP A 136 2.78 -8.15 -1.28
C ASP A 136 3.53 -8.30 -2.61
N VAL A 137 4.69 -7.65 -2.72
CA VAL A 137 5.49 -7.57 -3.94
C VAL A 137 6.95 -7.93 -3.64
N TRP A 138 7.61 -8.57 -4.61
CA TRP A 138 8.92 -9.18 -4.42
C TRP A 138 9.85 -8.83 -5.58
N GLU A 139 11.14 -8.78 -5.30
CA GLU A 139 12.09 -8.85 -6.41
C GLU A 139 12.06 -10.24 -7.06
N ASN A 140 12.32 -10.26 -8.36
CA ASN A 140 12.36 -11.49 -9.15
C ASN A 140 11.05 -12.31 -9.16
N GLU A 141 9.88 -11.64 -9.06
CA GLU A 141 8.61 -12.33 -9.29
C GLU A 141 8.63 -13.11 -10.63
N PRO A 142 8.10 -14.32 -10.69
CA PRO A 142 7.33 -15.04 -9.66
C PRO A 142 8.18 -15.88 -8.69
N THR A 143 9.49 -15.70 -8.64
CA THR A 143 10.43 -16.52 -7.86
C THR A 143 11.06 -15.67 -6.74
N PRO A 144 10.34 -15.38 -5.63
CA PRO A 144 10.85 -14.56 -4.54
C PRO A 144 11.97 -15.27 -3.77
N ASP A 145 12.79 -14.50 -3.06
CA ASP A 145 13.78 -15.06 -2.14
C ASP A 145 13.07 -15.75 -0.95
N LEU A 146 13.15 -17.07 -0.90
CA LEU A 146 12.51 -17.90 0.13
C LEU A 146 13.03 -17.59 1.54
N ARG A 147 14.28 -17.14 1.68
CA ARG A 147 14.85 -16.79 2.98
C ARG A 147 14.25 -15.49 3.52
N LEU A 148 13.97 -14.53 2.62
CA LEU A 148 13.24 -13.31 2.99
C LEU A 148 11.78 -13.65 3.30
N LEU A 149 11.13 -14.45 2.45
CA LEU A 149 9.73 -14.86 2.62
C LEU A 149 9.45 -15.45 4.02
N GLN A 150 10.39 -16.25 4.55
CA GLN A 150 10.27 -16.88 5.87
C GLN A 150 10.39 -15.90 7.04
N GLN A 151 10.86 -14.66 6.80
CA GLN A 151 11.07 -13.64 7.82
C GLN A 151 9.98 -12.55 7.82
N VAL A 152 9.01 -12.64 6.91
CA VAL A 152 7.95 -11.65 6.74
C VAL A 152 6.74 -12.01 7.61
N ASP A 153 6.22 -11.06 8.38
CA ASP A 153 5.04 -11.26 9.22
C ASP A 153 3.75 -11.49 8.40
N LEU A 154 3.68 -10.84 7.23
CA LEU A 154 2.55 -10.94 6.31
C LEU A 154 3.05 -10.92 4.87
N ALA A 155 3.02 -12.07 4.21
CA ALA A 155 3.47 -12.27 2.84
C ALA A 155 2.29 -12.62 1.93
N THR A 156 2.16 -11.93 0.80
CA THR A 156 1.14 -12.21 -0.20
C THR A 156 1.73 -12.24 -1.62
N PRO A 157 1.12 -12.99 -2.56
CA PRO A 157 1.66 -13.17 -3.91
C PRO A 157 1.13 -12.09 -4.88
N HIS A 158 1.41 -10.81 -4.61
CA HIS A 158 1.06 -9.66 -5.44
C HIS A 158 -0.46 -9.54 -5.69
N VAL A 159 -1.25 -9.64 -4.60
CA VAL A 159 -2.72 -9.64 -4.68
C VAL A 159 -3.34 -8.26 -4.50
N ALA A 160 -2.63 -7.28 -3.95
CA ALA A 160 -3.17 -5.96 -3.63
C ALA A 160 -3.74 -5.21 -4.84
N GLY A 161 -3.21 -5.47 -6.04
CA GLY A 161 -3.72 -4.93 -7.31
C GLY A 161 -4.63 -5.88 -8.09
N TYR A 162 -4.94 -7.06 -7.56
CA TYR A 162 -5.61 -8.14 -8.30
C TYR A 162 -7.09 -8.24 -7.98
N ALA A 163 -7.78 -7.11 -7.87
CA ALA A 163 -9.21 -7.08 -7.64
C ALA A 163 -9.98 -7.19 -8.98
N TYR A 164 -11.07 -7.98 -8.99
CA TYR A 164 -11.98 -8.10 -10.12
C TYR A 164 -12.45 -6.72 -10.62
N ASP A 165 -12.96 -5.88 -9.71
CA ASP A 165 -13.42 -4.53 -10.02
C ASP A 165 -12.31 -3.65 -10.64
N GLY A 166 -11.09 -3.80 -10.17
CA GLY A 166 -9.94 -3.06 -10.70
C GLY A 166 -9.66 -3.43 -12.16
N LYS A 167 -9.73 -4.71 -12.50
CA LYS A 167 -9.53 -5.23 -13.88
C LYS A 167 -10.64 -4.80 -14.80
N VAL A 168 -11.90 -4.98 -14.38
CA VAL A 168 -13.07 -4.53 -15.14
C VAL A 168 -12.98 -3.04 -15.41
N ARG A 169 -12.70 -2.24 -14.38
CA ARG A 169 -12.57 -0.78 -14.52
C ARG A 169 -11.44 -0.37 -15.47
N GLY A 170 -10.27 -1.03 -15.38
CA GLY A 170 -9.16 -0.78 -16.30
C GLY A 170 -9.54 -1.06 -17.75
N THR A 171 -10.18 -2.19 -18.02
CA THR A 171 -10.67 -2.56 -19.34
C THR A 171 -11.70 -1.55 -19.86
N THR A 172 -12.65 -1.15 -19.02
CA THR A 172 -13.67 -0.14 -19.35
C THR A 172 -13.04 1.22 -19.70
N MET A 173 -12.04 1.65 -18.94
CA MET A 173 -11.33 2.91 -19.21
C MET A 173 -10.63 2.90 -20.57
N LEU A 174 -9.94 1.79 -20.90
CA LEU A 174 -9.28 1.62 -22.19
C LEU A 174 -10.29 1.58 -23.35
N TYR A 175 -11.38 0.84 -23.16
CA TYR A 175 -12.47 0.77 -24.16
C TYR A 175 -13.06 2.17 -24.45
N HIS A 176 -13.41 2.93 -23.42
CA HIS A 176 -13.93 4.29 -23.59
C HIS A 176 -12.89 5.22 -24.22
N ALA A 177 -11.61 5.08 -23.88
CA ALA A 177 -10.55 5.87 -24.51
C ALA A 177 -10.43 5.54 -26.01
N LEU A 178 -10.52 4.27 -26.37
CA LEU A 178 -10.50 3.82 -27.77
C LEU A 178 -11.72 4.34 -28.53
N CYS A 179 -12.94 4.24 -27.97
CA CYS A 179 -14.16 4.77 -28.59
C CYS A 179 -14.04 6.28 -28.87
N ARG A 180 -13.54 7.05 -27.89
CA ARG A 180 -13.28 8.49 -28.09
C ARG A 180 -12.28 8.76 -29.21
N HIS A 181 -11.19 7.97 -29.26
CA HIS A 181 -10.17 8.11 -30.31
C HIS A 181 -10.72 7.81 -31.71
N LEU A 182 -11.62 6.84 -31.83
CA LEU A 182 -12.24 6.44 -33.10
C LEU A 182 -13.47 7.28 -33.44
N GLY A 183 -13.94 8.16 -32.57
CA GLY A 183 -15.15 8.97 -32.79
C GLY A 183 -16.45 8.15 -32.81
N VAL A 184 -16.50 7.02 -32.07
CA VAL A 184 -17.66 6.14 -31.97
C VAL A 184 -18.22 6.14 -30.56
N ASP A 185 -19.53 5.96 -30.43
CA ASP A 185 -20.17 5.83 -29.12
C ASP A 185 -19.89 4.44 -28.52
N PRO A 186 -19.64 4.35 -27.20
CA PRO A 186 -19.47 3.07 -26.55
C PRO A 186 -20.78 2.28 -26.55
N GLY A 187 -20.77 1.09 -27.17
CA GLY A 187 -21.92 0.18 -27.23
C GLY A 187 -21.87 -0.96 -26.21
N TRP A 188 -20.84 -0.99 -25.35
CA TRP A 188 -20.66 -2.00 -24.31
C TRP A 188 -20.49 -1.34 -22.94
N SER A 189 -21.08 -1.96 -21.90
CA SER A 189 -20.81 -1.63 -20.52
C SER A 189 -20.61 -2.88 -19.67
N PRO A 190 -19.79 -2.84 -18.63
CA PRO A 190 -19.56 -3.99 -17.75
C PRO A 190 -20.82 -4.41 -16.99
N GLU A 191 -21.71 -3.48 -16.68
CA GLU A 191 -22.96 -3.74 -15.96
C GLU A 191 -23.90 -4.63 -16.76
N THR A 192 -23.91 -4.49 -18.07
CA THR A 192 -24.76 -5.32 -18.95
C THR A 192 -24.13 -6.64 -19.36
N ALA A 193 -22.80 -6.68 -19.48
CA ALA A 193 -22.09 -7.85 -20.01
C ALA A 193 -21.50 -8.77 -18.89
N LEU A 194 -21.20 -8.19 -17.73
CA LEU A 194 -20.54 -8.86 -16.63
C LEU A 194 -21.37 -8.73 -15.33
N ALA A 195 -22.69 -8.54 -15.45
CA ALA A 195 -23.55 -8.45 -14.28
C ALA A 195 -23.28 -9.66 -13.37
N PRO A 196 -22.85 -9.47 -12.14
CA PRO A 196 -22.59 -10.58 -11.24
C PRO A 196 -23.91 -11.32 -11.01
N GLU A 197 -23.88 -12.65 -11.01
CA GLU A 197 -25.04 -13.49 -10.70
C GLU A 197 -25.62 -13.16 -9.32
N ASN A 198 -24.79 -12.55 -8.47
CA ASN A 198 -25.19 -12.00 -7.19
C ASN A 198 -24.32 -10.78 -6.86
N PRO A 199 -24.82 -9.54 -6.99
CA PRO A 199 -24.09 -8.33 -6.62
C PRO A 199 -23.95 -8.17 -5.10
N GLY A 200 -24.04 -9.25 -4.37
CA GLY A 200 -23.94 -9.44 -2.93
C GLY A 200 -23.68 -8.17 -2.12
N ILE A 201 -24.70 -7.70 -1.44
CA ILE A 201 -24.48 -6.96 -0.20
C ILE A 201 -23.77 -7.97 0.71
N LEU A 202 -22.51 -7.73 1.04
CA LEU A 202 -21.84 -8.47 2.10
C LEU A 202 -22.55 -8.13 3.40
N ASP A 203 -23.34 -9.08 3.87
CA ASP A 203 -23.93 -9.01 5.22
C ASP A 203 -22.84 -9.38 6.22
N LEU A 204 -22.10 -8.36 6.67
CA LEU A 204 -21.05 -8.54 7.66
C LEU A 204 -21.68 -8.65 9.04
N SER A 205 -21.52 -9.79 9.68
CA SER A 205 -21.89 -9.93 11.10
C SER A 205 -20.97 -9.02 11.95
N PRO A 206 -21.53 -8.16 12.81
CA PRO A 206 -20.70 -7.32 13.65
C PRO A 206 -19.82 -8.18 14.56
N PRO A 207 -18.50 -7.94 14.62
CA PRO A 207 -17.62 -8.61 15.58
C PRO A 207 -18.02 -8.31 17.02
N ASP A 208 -17.41 -9.02 17.97
CA ASP A 208 -17.63 -8.73 19.38
C ASP A 208 -17.25 -7.29 19.71
N ALA A 209 -18.22 -6.48 20.16
CA ALA A 209 -18.03 -5.07 20.49
C ALA A 209 -17.01 -4.80 21.62
N ARG A 210 -16.59 -5.86 22.34
CA ARG A 210 -15.55 -5.80 23.38
C ARG A 210 -14.15 -5.86 22.82
N LEU A 211 -13.97 -6.21 21.54
CA LEU A 211 -12.68 -6.22 20.90
C LEU A 211 -12.06 -4.81 20.89
N PRO A 212 -10.74 -4.70 21.03
CA PRO A 212 -10.01 -3.45 20.74
C PRO A 212 -10.37 -2.93 19.35
N HIS A 213 -10.35 -1.61 19.19
CA HIS A 213 -10.81 -0.96 17.95
C HIS A 213 -10.16 -1.54 16.67
N THR A 214 -8.84 -1.73 16.69
CA THR A 214 -8.12 -2.29 15.53
C THR A 214 -8.51 -3.73 15.27
N ASP A 215 -8.67 -4.57 16.29
CA ASP A 215 -9.08 -5.96 16.17
C ASP A 215 -10.52 -6.09 15.65
N TYR A 216 -11.41 -5.19 16.08
CA TYR A 216 -12.76 -5.10 15.57
C TYR A 216 -12.80 -4.79 14.07
N LEU A 217 -11.99 -3.78 13.64
CA LEU A 217 -11.89 -3.41 12.24
C LEU A 217 -11.21 -4.49 11.39
N ASP A 218 -10.19 -5.17 11.93
CA ASP A 218 -9.54 -6.29 11.24
C ASP A 218 -10.51 -7.46 11.06
N ALA A 219 -11.29 -7.80 12.07
CA ALA A 219 -12.30 -8.86 11.99
C ALA A 219 -13.40 -8.56 10.95
N LEU A 220 -13.84 -7.30 10.83
CA LEU A 220 -14.75 -6.88 9.75
C LEU A 220 -14.10 -7.00 8.38
N ALA A 221 -12.84 -6.54 8.25
CA ALA A 221 -12.12 -6.60 6.98
C ALA A 221 -11.90 -8.06 6.52
N GLN A 222 -11.65 -8.98 7.44
CA GLN A 222 -11.50 -10.40 7.13
C GLN A 222 -12.78 -11.04 6.61
N GLN A 223 -13.96 -10.70 7.15
CA GLN A 223 -15.22 -11.19 6.62
C GLN A 223 -15.47 -10.73 5.17
N ALA A 224 -14.99 -9.52 4.83
CA ALA A 224 -15.12 -8.97 3.47
C ALA A 224 -14.07 -9.54 2.50
N CYS A 225 -12.87 -9.79 2.98
CA CYS A 225 -11.75 -10.27 2.18
C CYS A 225 -10.74 -10.96 3.10
N ASP A 226 -10.86 -12.26 3.22
CA ASP A 226 -9.85 -13.05 3.95
C ASP A 226 -8.57 -13.10 3.13
N VAL A 227 -7.62 -12.27 3.51
CA VAL A 227 -6.34 -12.14 2.81
C VAL A 227 -5.28 -13.02 3.45
N ILE A 228 -5.61 -13.77 4.53
CA ILE A 228 -4.71 -14.79 5.15
C ILE A 228 -5.15 -15.08 6.60
#